data_510b66c232bdfd98734ba86aaf4dff70
#
_entry.id   510b66c232bdfd98734ba86aaf4dff70
#
_cell.length_a   1.000
_cell.length_b   1.000
_cell.length_c   1.000
_cell.angle_alpha   90.00
_cell.angle_beta   90.00
_cell.angle_gamma   90.00
#
_symmetry.space_group_name_H-M   'P 1'
#
loop_
_entity.id
_entity.type
_entity.pdbx_description
1 polymer ?
#
loop_
_entity_poly.entity_id
_entity_poly.type
_entity_poly.pdbx_seq_one_letter_code
_entity_poly.pdbx_strand_id
1 'polypeptide(L)'
;MEKGIVKRYNVLYFQEEEKKGGYGSITSKNGEDIFFHHDRAKGPLRVLLQNNLAINEPVLFETKPSEKKPGKLEATQVYLDKSLRKVGYVGVRKGGNDQDVFFIKDYDSEDTYYLDYANIRKKDTDKFVRLDENDPVLFTPESNELGLVAYDVVLVDTRQFIQNFAEFQDYNKAIEELGGGDLCEKENWDYIQKKTGGYPILWSYINQTCKRLVFQNKIVEGTSKTGKTYACFNTGLVDRYQSEIFAYFKKNPKYKDNQPWGIQIPKWIFLEFNTDQSSYSKYFETVPEIATYFDESDISKLIFDTRVKIVPSWEHLNKRRKRVNSTAIQNMSEDEFRDAIEDSKTMAIKRIKRNYKTAIPHFYNGDIQFLVPLCERKDRGKALAAMVIQKIEQIYEITTILTLDQAYNNARLLAKPDREWLNP
;
A
#
# COMPACT_ATOMS: atom_id res chain seq x y z
N MET A 1 33.73 -19.23 -1.95
CA MET A 1 32.60 -18.84 -1.08
C MET A 1 31.76 -20.07 -0.74
N GLU A 2 31.41 -20.20 0.51
CA GLU A 2 30.52 -21.25 1.01
C GLU A 2 29.06 -20.85 0.78
N LYS A 3 28.16 -21.85 0.76
CA LYS A 3 26.70 -21.64 0.65
C LYS A 3 26.02 -21.88 1.98
N GLY A 4 25.03 -21.06 2.31
CA GLY A 4 24.21 -21.21 3.50
C GLY A 4 22.92 -20.43 3.42
N ILE A 5 22.19 -20.38 4.55
CA ILE A 5 20.90 -19.70 4.67
C ILE A 5 20.97 -18.80 5.90
N VAL A 6 20.47 -17.58 5.80
CA VAL A 6 20.35 -16.67 6.95
C VAL A 6 19.35 -17.26 7.94
N LYS A 7 19.84 -17.67 9.13
CA LYS A 7 19.02 -18.30 10.18
C LYS A 7 18.30 -17.26 11.04
N ARG A 8 19.01 -16.24 11.44
CA ARG A 8 18.50 -15.18 12.31
C ARG A 8 19.26 -13.88 12.09
N TYR A 9 18.61 -12.76 12.36
CA TYR A 9 19.23 -11.46 12.36
C TYR A 9 18.56 -10.55 13.40
N ASN A 10 19.37 -9.81 14.15
CA ASN A 10 18.92 -8.82 15.13
C ASN A 10 19.29 -7.43 14.63
N VAL A 11 18.29 -6.64 14.29
CA VAL A 11 18.47 -5.23 13.90
C VAL A 11 18.79 -4.40 15.15
N LEU A 12 19.83 -3.58 15.06
CA LEU A 12 20.16 -2.57 16.05
C LEU A 12 19.95 -1.20 15.42
N TYR A 13 19.25 -0.32 16.11
CA TYR A 13 19.04 1.06 15.69
C TYR A 13 19.89 2.00 16.56
N PHE A 14 20.79 2.75 15.95
CA PHE A 14 21.65 3.72 16.60
C PHE A 14 21.07 5.12 16.40
N GLN A 15 20.40 5.66 17.43
CA GLN A 15 19.70 6.95 17.37
C GLN A 15 20.63 8.13 17.04
N GLU A 16 21.86 8.14 17.60
CA GLU A 16 22.82 9.24 17.42
C GLU A 16 23.37 9.35 15.98
N GLU A 17 23.37 8.25 15.22
CA GLU A 17 23.91 8.21 13.86
C GLU A 17 22.84 7.99 12.77
N GLU A 18 21.56 7.88 13.11
CA GLU A 18 20.46 7.47 12.21
C GLU A 18 20.79 6.22 11.37
N LYS A 19 21.63 5.33 11.89
CA LYS A 19 22.08 4.11 11.21
C LYS A 19 21.43 2.89 11.80
N LYS A 20 21.04 1.97 10.92
CA LYS A 20 20.64 0.62 11.28
C LYS A 20 21.84 -0.31 11.11
N GLY A 21 22.22 -1.00 12.16
CA GLY A 21 23.22 -2.05 12.15
C GLY A 21 22.65 -3.36 12.67
N GLY A 22 23.50 -4.28 13.10
CA GLY A 22 23.07 -5.53 13.71
C GLY A 22 24.03 -6.68 13.53
N TYR A 23 23.56 -7.87 13.89
CA TYR A 23 24.30 -9.11 13.78
C TYR A 23 23.38 -10.30 13.59
N GLY A 24 23.90 -11.36 13.00
CA GLY A 24 23.12 -12.57 12.73
C GLY A 24 23.93 -13.83 12.68
N SER A 25 23.28 -14.91 12.28
CA SER A 25 23.91 -16.18 11.98
C SER A 25 23.40 -16.77 10.67
N ILE A 26 24.29 -17.48 10.00
CA ILE A 26 24.05 -18.25 8.78
C ILE A 26 24.18 -19.71 9.16
N THR A 27 23.24 -20.55 8.76
CA THR A 27 23.41 -22.00 8.80
C THR A 27 24.12 -22.42 7.52
N SER A 28 25.32 -22.96 7.66
CA SER A 28 26.11 -23.51 6.54
C SER A 28 25.48 -24.81 6.03
N LYS A 29 25.93 -25.30 4.84
CA LYS A 29 25.52 -26.62 4.33
C LYS A 29 25.82 -27.77 5.26
N ASN A 30 26.83 -27.63 6.12
CA ASN A 30 27.22 -28.64 7.10
C ASN A 30 26.43 -28.54 8.40
N GLY A 31 25.47 -27.65 8.50
CA GLY A 31 24.63 -27.44 9.70
C GLY A 31 25.27 -26.56 10.78
N GLU A 32 26.44 -25.97 10.53
CA GLU A 32 27.12 -25.10 11.48
C GLU A 32 26.54 -23.68 11.44
N ASP A 33 26.41 -23.05 12.61
CA ASP A 33 25.98 -21.67 12.75
C ASP A 33 27.19 -20.72 12.69
N ILE A 34 27.28 -19.97 11.61
CA ILE A 34 28.34 -18.99 11.34
C ILE A 34 27.86 -17.60 11.72
N PHE A 35 28.53 -16.95 12.65
CA PHE A 35 28.21 -15.58 13.05
C PHE A 35 28.63 -14.56 11.99
N PHE A 36 27.83 -13.49 11.79
CA PHE A 36 28.23 -12.34 11.00
C PHE A 36 27.72 -11.03 11.59
N HIS A 37 28.49 -9.97 11.36
CA HIS A 37 28.11 -8.59 11.69
C HIS A 37 27.49 -7.90 10.44
N HIS A 38 26.61 -6.93 10.65
CA HIS A 38 25.94 -6.17 9.58
C HIS A 38 26.91 -5.65 8.51
N ASP A 39 28.06 -5.12 8.89
CA ASP A 39 29.06 -4.55 7.99
C ASP A 39 29.67 -5.58 7.02
N ARG A 40 29.51 -6.87 7.31
CA ARG A 40 29.97 -7.97 6.45
C ARG A 40 28.99 -8.29 5.34
N ALA A 41 27.73 -7.89 5.47
CA ALA A 41 26.73 -8.00 4.41
C ALA A 41 27.00 -7.00 3.29
N LYS A 42 26.93 -7.46 2.05
CA LYS A 42 27.25 -6.69 0.85
C LYS A 42 26.03 -6.58 -0.08
N GLY A 43 26.00 -5.49 -0.84
CA GLY A 43 24.97 -5.25 -1.86
C GLY A 43 23.54 -5.37 -1.34
N PRO A 44 22.64 -5.99 -2.12
CA PRO A 44 21.22 -6.11 -1.77
C PRO A 44 20.95 -6.76 -0.43
N LEU A 45 21.77 -7.74 0.00
CA LEU A 45 21.59 -8.41 1.29
C LEU A 45 21.57 -7.43 2.47
N ARG A 46 22.37 -6.38 2.42
CA ARG A 46 22.42 -5.37 3.47
C ARG A 46 21.07 -4.66 3.66
N VAL A 47 20.39 -4.36 2.57
CA VAL A 47 19.06 -3.74 2.59
C VAL A 47 17.99 -4.72 3.11
N LEU A 48 18.05 -5.98 2.68
CA LEU A 48 17.15 -7.03 3.15
C LEU A 48 17.25 -7.24 4.67
N LEU A 49 18.47 -7.25 5.21
CA LEU A 49 18.72 -7.35 6.65
C LEU A 49 18.13 -6.16 7.41
N GLN A 50 18.31 -4.94 6.92
CA GLN A 50 17.77 -3.72 7.55
C GLN A 50 16.24 -3.72 7.62
N ASN A 51 15.57 -4.40 6.69
CA ASN A 51 14.11 -4.50 6.60
C ASN A 51 13.55 -5.82 7.18
N ASN A 52 14.37 -6.62 7.88
CA ASN A 52 14.00 -7.94 8.40
C ASN A 52 13.46 -8.92 7.34
N LEU A 53 13.95 -8.83 6.12
CA LEU A 53 13.50 -9.63 4.98
C LEU A 53 14.52 -10.71 4.56
N ALA A 54 15.66 -10.81 5.25
CA ALA A 54 16.72 -11.73 4.87
C ALA A 54 16.62 -13.11 5.53
N ILE A 55 15.70 -13.34 6.46
CA ILE A 55 15.53 -14.63 7.12
C ILE A 55 15.12 -15.69 6.08
N ASN A 56 15.78 -16.84 6.12
CA ASN A 56 15.66 -17.97 5.18
C ASN A 56 16.17 -17.67 3.75
N GLU A 57 16.78 -16.50 3.51
CA GLU A 57 17.34 -16.22 2.18
C GLU A 57 18.70 -16.92 2.00
N PRO A 58 18.94 -17.47 0.79
CA PRO A 58 20.20 -18.14 0.47
C PRO A 58 21.34 -17.14 0.29
N VAL A 59 22.49 -17.46 0.87
CA VAL A 59 23.66 -16.57 0.86
C VAL A 59 24.94 -17.32 0.50
N LEU A 60 25.88 -16.54 -0.06
CA LEU A 60 27.28 -16.93 -0.28
C LEU A 60 28.13 -16.17 0.74
N PHE A 61 29.08 -16.85 1.39
CA PHE A 61 29.91 -16.21 2.40
C PHE A 61 31.32 -16.76 2.43
N GLU A 62 32.23 -15.98 3.03
CA GLU A 62 33.60 -16.38 3.35
C GLU A 62 33.77 -16.37 4.86
N THR A 63 34.61 -17.28 5.38
CA THR A 63 34.81 -17.44 6.82
C THR A 63 36.27 -17.20 7.22
N LYS A 64 36.46 -16.82 8.48
CA LYS A 64 37.75 -16.86 9.19
C LYS A 64 37.54 -17.39 10.61
N PRO A 65 38.59 -17.85 11.30
CA PRO A 65 38.51 -18.11 12.75
C PRO A 65 38.08 -16.84 13.51
N SER A 66 37.15 -17.00 14.46
CA SER A 66 36.71 -15.90 15.28
C SER A 66 37.76 -15.51 16.33
N GLU A 67 38.15 -14.25 16.35
CA GLU A 67 39.09 -13.71 17.35
C GLU A 67 38.46 -13.66 18.76
N LYS A 68 37.11 -13.53 18.81
CA LYS A 68 36.37 -13.41 20.09
C LYS A 68 35.94 -14.76 20.68
N LYS A 69 35.84 -15.81 19.85
CA LYS A 69 35.38 -17.16 20.28
C LYS A 69 36.29 -18.24 19.69
N PRO A 70 37.33 -18.64 20.39
CA PRO A 70 38.24 -19.70 19.92
C PRO A 70 37.47 -20.97 19.52
N GLY A 71 37.85 -21.55 18.38
CA GLY A 71 37.21 -22.73 17.80
C GLY A 71 35.90 -22.49 17.04
N LYS A 72 35.45 -21.24 16.90
CA LYS A 72 34.29 -20.87 16.04
C LYS A 72 34.73 -20.08 14.84
N LEU A 73 33.91 -20.17 13.75
CA LEU A 73 34.08 -19.40 12.56
C LEU A 73 33.17 -18.16 12.58
N GLU A 74 33.61 -17.09 11.94
CA GLU A 74 32.80 -15.91 11.68
C GLU A 74 32.87 -15.54 10.18
N ALA A 75 31.78 -15.02 9.61
CA ALA A 75 31.78 -14.61 8.22
C ALA A 75 32.45 -13.24 8.04
N THR A 76 33.32 -13.14 7.06
CA THR A 76 34.05 -11.92 6.68
C THR A 76 33.34 -11.11 5.63
N GLN A 77 32.66 -11.79 4.69
CA GLN A 77 31.82 -11.22 3.66
C GLN A 77 30.61 -12.13 3.43
N VAL A 78 29.44 -11.54 3.26
CA VAL A 78 28.18 -12.24 3.01
C VAL A 78 27.43 -11.57 1.89
N TYR A 79 27.00 -12.34 0.88
CA TYR A 79 26.28 -11.89 -0.29
C TYR A 79 24.99 -12.68 -0.45
N LEU A 80 23.97 -12.08 -1.06
CA LEU A 80 22.80 -12.82 -1.55
C LEU A 80 23.25 -13.82 -2.63
N ASP A 81 22.76 -15.07 -2.59
CA ASP A 81 23.01 -16.04 -3.68
C ASP A 81 22.12 -15.68 -4.89
N LYS A 82 22.64 -14.87 -5.81
CA LYS A 82 21.96 -14.39 -7.00
C LYS A 82 21.63 -15.49 -8.03
N SER A 83 22.15 -16.70 -7.85
CA SER A 83 21.73 -17.84 -8.67
C SER A 83 20.35 -18.38 -8.28
N LEU A 84 19.88 -18.10 -7.07
CA LEU A 84 18.59 -18.56 -6.53
C LEU A 84 17.60 -17.42 -6.31
N ARG A 85 18.11 -16.22 -6.04
CA ARG A 85 17.28 -15.04 -5.74
C ARG A 85 17.82 -13.82 -6.46
N LYS A 86 16.95 -13.09 -7.13
CA LYS A 86 17.27 -11.83 -7.81
C LYS A 86 16.55 -10.65 -7.16
N VAL A 87 17.07 -9.47 -7.43
CA VAL A 87 16.45 -8.21 -7.02
C VAL A 87 16.13 -7.38 -8.26
N GLY A 88 15.06 -6.59 -8.18
CA GLY A 88 14.64 -5.77 -9.31
C GLY A 88 13.66 -4.69 -8.86
N TYR A 89 13.08 -4.04 -9.86
CA TYR A 89 12.04 -3.03 -9.67
C TYR A 89 10.77 -3.43 -10.42
N VAL A 90 9.62 -3.14 -9.83
CA VAL A 90 8.32 -3.30 -10.48
C VAL A 90 8.18 -2.28 -11.60
N GLY A 91 7.82 -2.73 -12.78
CA GLY A 91 7.40 -1.89 -13.89
C GLY A 91 5.94 -2.15 -14.24
N VAL A 92 5.31 -1.15 -14.87
CA VAL A 92 3.93 -1.23 -15.32
C VAL A 92 3.87 -0.81 -16.78
N ARG A 93 3.14 -1.57 -17.61
CA ARG A 93 2.85 -1.21 -19.01
C ARG A 93 1.38 -1.45 -19.31
N LYS A 94 0.83 -0.71 -20.25
CA LYS A 94 -0.52 -0.95 -20.75
C LYS A 94 -0.56 -2.19 -21.64
N GLY A 95 -1.44 -3.11 -21.34
CA GLY A 95 -1.76 -4.28 -22.17
C GLY A 95 -2.77 -3.95 -23.27
N GLY A 96 -3.08 -4.94 -24.09
CA GLY A 96 -3.97 -4.79 -25.25
C GLY A 96 -5.39 -4.35 -24.94
N ASN A 97 -5.87 -4.50 -23.70
CA ASN A 97 -7.21 -4.09 -23.24
C ASN A 97 -7.16 -2.91 -22.27
N ASP A 98 -6.13 -2.07 -22.34
CA ASP A 98 -5.85 -0.94 -21.43
C ASP A 98 -5.69 -1.33 -19.95
N GLN A 99 -5.53 -2.65 -19.69
CA GLN A 99 -5.24 -3.16 -18.35
C GLN A 99 -3.76 -3.01 -18.04
N ASP A 100 -3.42 -2.74 -16.77
CA ASP A 100 -2.04 -2.67 -16.30
C ASP A 100 -1.44 -4.07 -16.26
N VAL A 101 -0.34 -4.26 -16.97
CA VAL A 101 0.49 -5.47 -16.93
C VAL A 101 1.73 -5.17 -16.12
N PHE A 102 1.92 -5.93 -15.07
CA PHE A 102 3.04 -5.80 -14.17
C PHE A 102 4.19 -6.71 -14.58
N PHE A 103 5.40 -6.21 -14.46
CA PHE A 103 6.64 -6.95 -14.70
C PHE A 103 7.71 -6.53 -13.69
N ILE A 104 8.78 -7.29 -13.60
CA ILE A 104 9.94 -6.93 -12.79
C ILE A 104 11.12 -6.77 -13.73
N LYS A 105 11.76 -5.59 -13.70
CA LYS A 105 13.04 -5.34 -14.35
C LYS A 105 14.16 -5.75 -13.39
N ASP A 106 15.02 -6.67 -13.80
CA ASP A 106 16.18 -7.11 -13.03
C ASP A 106 17.14 -5.94 -12.80
N TYR A 107 17.64 -5.82 -11.58
CA TYR A 107 18.59 -4.76 -11.24
C TYR A 107 19.97 -4.95 -11.84
N ASP A 108 20.41 -6.21 -12.01
CA ASP A 108 21.75 -6.55 -12.45
C ASP A 108 21.83 -6.82 -13.97
N SER A 109 20.70 -7.00 -14.68
CA SER A 109 20.62 -7.28 -16.10
C SER A 109 19.49 -6.48 -16.77
N GLU A 110 19.38 -6.57 -18.10
CA GLU A 110 18.24 -5.99 -18.84
C GLU A 110 17.03 -6.93 -18.92
N ASP A 111 17.07 -8.08 -18.24
CA ASP A 111 16.01 -9.06 -18.25
C ASP A 111 14.74 -8.50 -17.60
N THR A 112 13.61 -8.87 -18.19
CA THR A 112 12.29 -8.50 -17.71
C THR A 112 11.49 -9.76 -17.41
N TYR A 113 10.96 -9.87 -16.21
CA TYR A 113 10.21 -11.00 -15.70
C TYR A 113 8.74 -10.66 -15.60
N TYR A 114 7.86 -11.51 -16.16
CA TYR A 114 6.42 -11.36 -15.95
C TYR A 114 6.07 -11.52 -14.47
N LEU A 115 5.20 -10.66 -13.96
CA LEU A 115 4.74 -10.68 -12.58
C LEU A 115 3.26 -11.03 -12.52
N ASP A 116 2.95 -12.22 -11.99
CA ASP A 116 1.60 -12.57 -11.56
C ASP A 116 1.43 -12.21 -10.07
N TYR A 117 0.33 -11.54 -9.73
CA TYR A 117 0.01 -11.22 -8.32
C TYR A 117 -0.14 -12.46 -7.44
N ALA A 118 -0.46 -13.63 -8.01
CA ALA A 118 -0.47 -14.90 -7.29
C ALA A 118 0.91 -15.31 -6.76
N ASN A 119 1.97 -14.83 -7.41
CA ASN A 119 3.37 -15.13 -7.06
C ASN A 119 3.94 -14.20 -5.98
N ILE A 120 3.19 -13.23 -5.49
CA ILE A 120 3.63 -12.35 -4.41
C ILE A 120 3.53 -13.11 -3.08
N ARG A 121 4.66 -13.19 -2.36
CA ARG A 121 4.70 -13.80 -1.03
C ARG A 121 3.80 -13.04 -0.07
N LYS A 122 2.76 -13.69 0.43
CA LYS A 122 1.88 -13.13 1.45
C LYS A 122 2.58 -13.25 2.80
N LYS A 123 2.70 -12.14 3.53
CA LYS A 123 3.05 -12.20 4.96
C LYS A 123 1.87 -12.84 5.71
N ASP A 124 2.14 -13.46 6.89
CA ASP A 124 1.14 -14.14 7.76
C ASP A 124 -0.06 -13.27 8.18
N THR A 125 -0.02 -11.99 7.88
CA THR A 125 -1.15 -11.08 7.97
C THR A 125 -1.74 -10.94 6.58
N ASP A 126 -2.95 -11.43 6.36
CA ASP A 126 -3.79 -11.37 5.13
C ASP A 126 -3.93 -9.98 4.45
N LYS A 127 -2.97 -9.09 4.60
CA LYS A 127 -2.93 -7.82 3.91
C LYS A 127 -2.51 -8.07 2.47
N PHE A 128 -3.36 -7.69 1.54
CA PHE A 128 -3.02 -7.64 0.13
C PHE A 128 -1.81 -6.71 -0.05
N VAL A 129 -0.69 -7.27 -0.48
CA VAL A 129 0.50 -6.49 -0.81
C VAL A 129 0.25 -5.90 -2.20
N ARG A 130 0.03 -4.60 -2.26
CA ARG A 130 -0.01 -3.87 -3.52
C ARG A 130 1.41 -3.47 -3.89
N LEU A 131 1.79 -3.79 -5.11
CA LEU A 131 3.04 -3.32 -5.70
C LEU A 131 2.75 -2.09 -6.56
N ASP A 132 3.61 -1.10 -6.46
CA ASP A 132 3.59 0.10 -7.27
C ASP A 132 4.79 0.15 -8.21
N GLU A 133 4.71 0.93 -9.27
CA GLU A 133 5.82 1.13 -10.18
C GLU A 133 7.06 1.64 -9.42
N ASN A 134 8.23 1.09 -9.76
CA ASN A 134 9.52 1.32 -9.09
C ASN A 134 9.65 0.75 -7.67
N ASP A 135 8.70 -0.03 -7.18
CA ASP A 135 8.87 -0.75 -5.93
C ASP A 135 10.04 -1.74 -6.02
N PRO A 136 11.00 -1.69 -5.09
CA PRO A 136 12.09 -2.66 -5.05
C PRO A 136 11.58 -4.01 -4.53
N VAL A 137 11.90 -5.07 -5.28
CA VAL A 137 11.45 -6.43 -4.97
C VAL A 137 12.59 -7.43 -4.99
N LEU A 138 12.44 -8.48 -4.18
CA LEU A 138 13.24 -9.69 -4.21
C LEU A 138 12.37 -10.81 -4.80
N PHE A 139 12.91 -11.64 -5.69
CA PHE A 139 12.15 -12.69 -6.38
C PHE A 139 12.98 -13.89 -6.76
N THR A 140 12.35 -15.02 -7.00
CA THR A 140 12.93 -16.23 -7.60
C THR A 140 12.72 -16.15 -9.12
N PRO A 141 13.80 -16.16 -9.93
CA PRO A 141 13.68 -16.18 -11.38
C PRO A 141 13.35 -17.58 -11.86
N GLU A 142 12.35 -17.73 -12.71
CA GLU A 142 12.04 -18.97 -13.42
C GLU A 142 11.76 -18.69 -14.90
N SER A 143 11.77 -19.75 -15.71
CA SER A 143 11.40 -19.69 -17.12
C SER A 143 10.35 -20.75 -17.41
N ASN A 144 9.29 -20.36 -18.14
CA ASN A 144 8.26 -21.27 -18.61
C ASN A 144 7.95 -21.01 -20.10
N GLU A 145 6.92 -21.62 -20.64
CA GLU A 145 6.52 -21.49 -22.06
C GLU A 145 6.18 -20.05 -22.46
N LEU A 146 5.81 -19.19 -21.50
CA LEU A 146 5.48 -17.78 -21.70
C LEU A 146 6.72 -16.85 -21.59
N GLY A 147 7.88 -17.39 -21.21
CA GLY A 147 9.13 -16.64 -21.02
C GLY A 147 9.61 -16.58 -19.58
N LEU A 148 10.29 -15.48 -19.23
CA LEU A 148 10.82 -15.26 -17.88
C LEU A 148 9.69 -14.84 -16.93
N VAL A 149 9.59 -15.51 -15.78
CA VAL A 149 8.53 -15.29 -14.76
C VAL A 149 9.17 -15.10 -13.39
N ALA A 150 8.62 -14.19 -12.61
CA ALA A 150 9.03 -13.95 -11.23
C ALA A 150 8.13 -14.72 -10.26
N TYR A 151 8.72 -15.54 -9.41
CA TYR A 151 8.04 -16.28 -8.35
C TYR A 151 8.51 -15.80 -6.97
N ASP A 152 7.70 -16.10 -5.95
CA ASP A 152 8.00 -15.81 -4.54
C ASP A 152 8.48 -14.35 -4.36
N VAL A 153 7.71 -13.42 -4.93
CA VAL A 153 8.06 -12.00 -4.97
C VAL A 153 7.81 -11.36 -3.60
N VAL A 154 8.82 -10.68 -3.08
CA VAL A 154 8.78 -9.99 -1.78
C VAL A 154 9.05 -8.51 -1.99
N LEU A 155 8.10 -7.66 -1.56
CA LEU A 155 8.31 -6.21 -1.51
C LEU A 155 9.36 -5.88 -0.43
N VAL A 156 10.42 -5.19 -0.82
CA VAL A 156 11.54 -4.87 0.07
C VAL A 156 11.27 -3.64 0.92
N ASP A 157 10.53 -2.68 0.40
CA ASP A 157 10.13 -1.49 1.13
C ASP A 157 8.65 -1.58 1.53
N THR A 158 8.37 -1.60 2.83
CA THR A 158 7.01 -1.68 3.39
C THR A 158 6.46 -0.32 3.79
N ARG A 159 7.18 0.78 3.49
CA ARG A 159 6.68 2.13 3.76
C ARG A 159 5.47 2.43 2.88
N GLN A 160 4.62 3.31 3.36
CA GLN A 160 3.50 3.81 2.57
C GLN A 160 4.01 4.75 1.47
N PHE A 161 3.23 4.90 0.39
CA PHE A 161 3.61 5.73 -0.75
C PHE A 161 4.06 7.14 -0.34
N ILE A 162 3.32 7.80 0.54
CA ILE A 162 3.66 9.16 0.98
C ILE A 162 5.00 9.23 1.74
N GLN A 163 5.37 8.17 2.47
CA GLN A 163 6.66 8.09 3.16
C GLN A 163 7.83 7.81 2.21
N ASN A 164 7.54 7.30 1.01
CA ASN A 164 8.51 7.21 -0.09
C ASN A 164 8.59 8.52 -0.87
N PHE A 165 7.49 9.26 -0.97
CA PHE A 165 7.43 10.58 -1.58
C PHE A 165 8.16 11.63 -0.73
N ALA A 166 7.93 11.63 0.60
CA ALA A 166 8.51 12.61 1.51
C ALA A 166 8.98 11.98 2.83
N GLU A 167 10.09 12.51 3.35
CA GLU A 167 10.60 12.23 4.69
C GLU A 167 9.75 13.03 5.70
N PHE A 168 9.16 12.33 6.66
CA PHE A 168 8.44 12.90 7.80
C PHE A 168 9.26 12.70 9.07
N GLN A 169 9.34 13.69 9.93
CA GLN A 169 9.90 13.52 11.26
C GLN A 169 9.06 12.50 12.05
N ASP A 170 7.74 12.67 12.00
CA ASP A 170 6.74 11.73 12.53
C ASP A 170 5.45 11.89 11.72
N TYR A 171 5.14 10.90 10.86
CA TYR A 171 3.93 10.96 10.02
C TYR A 171 2.65 10.82 10.84
N ASN A 172 2.65 9.99 11.89
CA ASN A 172 1.47 9.83 12.74
C ASN A 172 1.13 11.13 13.44
N LYS A 173 2.15 11.82 14.00
CA LYS A 173 1.96 13.11 14.63
C LYS A 173 1.43 14.17 13.65
N ALA A 174 1.95 14.22 12.42
CA ALA A 174 1.44 15.14 11.40
C ALA A 174 -0.04 14.88 11.06
N ILE A 175 -0.47 13.63 11.02
CA ILE A 175 -1.88 13.25 10.81
C ILE A 175 -2.74 13.59 12.04
N GLU A 176 -2.24 13.39 13.25
CA GLU A 176 -2.93 13.78 14.48
C GLU A 176 -3.13 15.31 14.57
N GLU A 177 -2.12 16.09 14.19
CA GLU A 177 -2.23 17.55 14.13
C GLU A 177 -3.22 18.01 13.07
N LEU A 178 -3.28 17.33 11.91
CA LEU A 178 -4.23 17.62 10.85
C LEU A 178 -5.68 17.30 11.28
N GLY A 179 -5.93 16.12 11.83
CA GLY A 179 -7.28 15.62 12.12
C GLY A 179 -7.83 15.97 13.51
N GLY A 180 -6.95 16.17 14.50
CA GLY A 180 -7.31 16.40 15.89
C GLY A 180 -7.34 17.88 16.31
N GLY A 181 -6.73 18.75 15.49
CA GLY A 181 -6.66 20.18 15.74
C GLY A 181 -7.83 20.97 15.16
N ASP A 182 -7.64 22.28 15.08
CA ASP A 182 -8.60 23.22 14.46
C ASP A 182 -8.35 23.40 12.95
N LEU A 183 -7.35 22.70 12.38
CA LEU A 183 -6.95 22.89 11.00
C LEU A 183 -7.96 22.27 10.02
N CYS A 184 -8.37 21.03 10.24
CA CYS A 184 -9.31 20.34 9.35
C CYS A 184 -10.73 20.37 9.92
N GLU A 185 -11.74 20.47 9.04
CA GLU A 185 -13.14 20.29 9.44
C GLU A 185 -13.31 18.96 10.17
N LYS A 186 -14.03 18.99 11.29
CA LYS A 186 -14.20 17.82 12.15
C LYS A 186 -14.93 16.69 11.42
N GLU A 187 -14.28 15.54 11.34
CA GLU A 187 -14.83 14.31 10.80
C GLU A 187 -14.44 13.13 11.72
N ASN A 188 -15.17 12.02 11.63
CA ASN A 188 -14.75 10.81 12.32
C ASN A 188 -13.67 10.10 11.51
N TRP A 189 -12.42 10.31 11.89
CA TRP A 189 -11.24 9.76 11.24
C TRP A 189 -10.75 8.45 11.86
N ASP A 190 -11.38 7.96 12.94
CA ASP A 190 -11.03 6.70 13.59
C ASP A 190 -12.05 5.60 13.28
N TYR A 191 -11.64 4.35 13.42
CA TYR A 191 -12.51 3.20 13.27
C TYR A 191 -13.41 3.05 14.51
N ILE A 192 -14.71 2.79 14.31
CA ILE A 192 -15.65 2.62 15.42
C ILE A 192 -15.42 1.32 16.16
N GLN A 193 -15.09 0.24 15.42
CA GLN A 193 -14.92 -1.10 15.98
C GLN A 193 -13.59 -1.28 16.72
N LYS A 194 -12.58 -0.52 16.34
CA LYS A 194 -11.25 -0.50 16.97
C LYS A 194 -10.79 0.94 17.04
N LYS A 195 -11.10 1.63 18.13
CA LYS A 195 -10.51 2.95 18.37
C LYS A 195 -9.00 2.79 18.53
N THR A 196 -8.26 3.19 17.53
CA THR A 196 -6.80 3.13 17.50
C THR A 196 -6.16 4.39 18.04
N GLY A 197 -6.92 5.48 18.10
CA GLY A 197 -6.47 6.80 18.58
C GLY A 197 -5.56 7.56 17.60
N GLY A 198 -5.29 7.03 16.40
CA GLY A 198 -4.32 7.61 15.46
C GLY A 198 -4.89 8.02 14.11
N TYR A 199 -6.19 8.30 14.00
CA TYR A 199 -6.86 8.72 12.76
C TYR A 199 -6.53 7.86 11.52
N PRO A 200 -6.71 6.54 11.57
CA PRO A 200 -6.27 5.63 10.50
C PRO A 200 -6.96 5.89 9.15
N ILE A 201 -8.19 6.43 9.17
CA ILE A 201 -8.93 6.81 7.97
C ILE A 201 -8.25 8.01 7.29
N LEU A 202 -7.93 9.06 8.05
CA LEU A 202 -7.21 10.22 7.53
C LEU A 202 -5.80 9.86 7.04
N TRP A 203 -5.12 8.99 7.79
CA TRP A 203 -3.81 8.48 7.44
C TRP A 203 -3.82 7.79 6.06
N SER A 204 -4.80 6.91 5.84
CA SER A 204 -5.00 6.23 4.55
C SER A 204 -5.42 7.21 3.45
N TYR A 205 -6.32 8.14 3.76
CA TYR A 205 -6.82 9.15 2.84
C TYR A 205 -5.67 10.01 2.27
N ILE A 206 -4.84 10.60 3.13
CA ILE A 206 -3.70 11.44 2.71
C ILE A 206 -2.70 10.63 1.89
N ASN A 207 -2.41 9.38 2.28
CA ASN A 207 -1.51 8.50 1.53
C ASN A 207 -2.02 8.23 0.10
N GLN A 208 -3.30 7.87 -0.06
CA GLN A 208 -3.90 7.58 -1.37
C GLN A 208 -4.06 8.85 -2.22
N THR A 209 -4.41 9.97 -1.61
CA THR A 209 -4.52 11.27 -2.27
C THR A 209 -3.17 11.72 -2.82
N CYS A 210 -2.10 11.64 -2.02
CA CYS A 210 -0.75 11.93 -2.48
C CYS A 210 -0.37 11.06 -3.69
N LYS A 211 -0.61 9.75 -3.59
CA LYS A 211 -0.35 8.81 -4.69
C LYS A 211 -1.10 9.19 -5.97
N ARG A 212 -2.39 9.52 -5.85
CA ARG A 212 -3.23 9.90 -6.98
C ARG A 212 -2.74 11.20 -7.63
N LEU A 213 -2.36 12.20 -6.84
CA LEU A 213 -1.86 13.48 -7.31
C LEU A 213 -0.51 13.35 -8.03
N VAL A 214 0.40 12.50 -7.53
CA VAL A 214 1.65 12.18 -8.22
C VAL A 214 1.36 11.53 -9.58
N PHE A 215 0.45 10.55 -9.62
CA PHE A 215 0.04 9.90 -10.88
C PHE A 215 -0.58 10.89 -11.88
N GLN A 216 -1.29 11.90 -11.39
CA GLN A 216 -1.93 12.94 -12.22
C GLN A 216 -1.01 14.12 -12.55
N ASN A 217 0.24 14.13 -12.12
CA ASN A 217 1.18 15.25 -12.26
C ASN A 217 0.64 16.56 -11.66
N LYS A 218 -0.11 16.49 -10.57
CA LYS A 218 -0.73 17.62 -9.88
C LYS A 218 0.06 18.12 -8.67
N ILE A 219 1.29 17.65 -8.48
CA ILE A 219 2.22 18.20 -7.50
C ILE A 219 2.84 19.46 -8.11
N VAL A 220 2.64 20.60 -7.45
CA VAL A 220 3.23 21.87 -7.90
C VAL A 220 4.57 22.07 -7.24
N GLU A 221 5.60 22.38 -8.03
CA GLU A 221 6.94 22.73 -7.56
C GLU A 221 7.17 24.23 -7.68
N GLY A 222 7.90 24.83 -6.73
CA GLY A 222 8.23 26.24 -6.73
C GLY A 222 9.62 26.49 -6.17
N THR A 223 10.21 27.64 -6.50
CA THR A 223 11.57 27.98 -6.08
C THR A 223 11.61 29.35 -5.41
N SER A 224 12.25 29.41 -4.25
CA SER A 224 12.47 30.69 -3.55
C SER A 224 13.55 31.53 -4.24
N LYS A 225 13.57 32.80 -3.92
CA LYS A 225 14.65 33.74 -4.38
C LYS A 225 16.07 33.28 -4.02
N THR A 226 16.20 32.41 -3.01
CA THR A 226 17.50 31.84 -2.57
C THR A 226 17.83 30.51 -3.24
N GLY A 227 17.07 30.10 -4.25
CA GLY A 227 17.31 28.85 -5.00
C GLY A 227 16.83 27.56 -4.29
N LYS A 228 16.12 27.67 -3.16
CA LYS A 228 15.55 26.48 -2.49
C LYS A 228 14.27 26.05 -3.20
N THR A 229 14.16 24.77 -3.50
CA THR A 229 12.99 24.16 -4.17
C THR A 229 12.01 23.63 -3.14
N TYR A 230 10.74 23.88 -3.39
CA TYR A 230 9.59 23.44 -2.58
C TYR A 230 8.61 22.67 -3.45
N ALA A 231 7.76 21.86 -2.83
CA ALA A 231 6.61 21.22 -3.48
C ALA A 231 5.36 21.42 -2.62
N CYS A 232 4.21 21.38 -3.28
CA CYS A 232 2.92 21.52 -2.64
C CYS A 232 1.89 20.66 -3.33
N PHE A 233 0.95 20.10 -2.56
CA PHE A 233 -0.25 19.50 -3.12
C PHE A 233 -1.49 19.84 -2.31
N ASN A 234 -2.65 19.84 -2.98
CA ASN A 234 -3.95 20.03 -2.35
C ASN A 234 -4.43 18.70 -1.74
N THR A 235 -4.71 18.70 -0.44
CA THR A 235 -5.15 17.50 0.28
C THR A 235 -6.60 17.09 -0.05
N GLY A 236 -7.39 17.98 -0.65
CA GLY A 236 -8.85 17.82 -0.82
C GLY A 236 -9.63 17.96 0.50
N LEU A 237 -8.97 18.42 1.57
CA LEU A 237 -9.59 18.75 2.84
C LEU A 237 -9.75 20.26 2.96
N VAL A 238 -10.68 20.66 3.82
CA VAL A 238 -10.95 22.08 4.11
C VAL A 238 -10.98 22.31 5.63
N ASP A 239 -10.73 23.54 6.02
CA ASP A 239 -10.93 24.00 7.37
C ASP A 239 -12.41 24.34 7.64
N ARG A 240 -12.72 24.80 8.84
CA ARG A 240 -14.10 25.21 9.24
C ARG A 240 -14.66 26.40 8.45
N TYR A 241 -13.80 27.13 7.74
CA TYR A 241 -14.18 28.27 6.89
C TYR A 241 -14.22 27.91 5.42
N GLN A 242 -14.05 26.63 5.09
CA GLN A 242 -13.97 26.07 3.73
C GLN A 242 -12.71 26.51 2.98
N SER A 243 -11.66 26.93 3.70
CA SER A 243 -10.34 27.17 3.08
C SER A 243 -9.66 25.83 2.81
N GLU A 244 -9.12 25.67 1.61
CA GLU A 244 -8.43 24.45 1.21
C GLU A 244 -7.14 24.24 2.01
N ILE A 245 -6.85 22.99 2.35
CA ILE A 245 -5.67 22.58 3.09
C ILE A 245 -4.65 21.95 2.14
N PHE A 246 -3.43 22.44 2.20
CA PHE A 246 -2.31 22.01 1.37
C PHE A 246 -1.25 21.30 2.23
N ALA A 247 -0.52 20.36 1.63
CA ALA A 247 0.68 19.79 2.19
C ALA A 247 1.91 20.46 1.57
N TYR A 248 2.81 20.99 2.38
CA TYR A 248 4.01 21.71 1.95
C TYR A 248 5.26 20.92 2.23
N PHE A 249 6.20 20.95 1.28
CA PHE A 249 7.44 20.18 1.31
C PHE A 249 8.62 21.05 0.84
N LYS A 250 9.84 20.67 1.27
CA LYS A 250 11.09 21.20 0.72
C LYS A 250 11.91 20.06 0.11
N LYS A 251 12.75 20.38 -0.90
CA LYS A 251 13.64 19.39 -1.51
C LYS A 251 14.61 18.82 -0.46
N ASN A 252 14.73 17.50 -0.43
CA ASN A 252 15.65 16.82 0.47
C ASN A 252 17.08 16.94 -0.06
N PRO A 253 18.03 17.54 0.68
CA PRO A 253 19.40 17.71 0.23
C PRO A 253 20.15 16.36 0.10
N LYS A 254 19.66 15.31 0.76
CA LYS A 254 20.25 13.97 0.69
C LYS A 254 19.77 13.18 -0.54
N TYR A 255 18.71 13.65 -1.23
CA TYR A 255 18.13 12.97 -2.40
C TYR A 255 19.09 12.99 -3.60
N LYS A 256 19.21 11.86 -4.28
CA LYS A 256 19.95 11.68 -5.53
C LYS A 256 19.08 10.94 -6.53
N ASP A 257 19.10 11.34 -7.81
CA ASP A 257 18.30 10.70 -8.86
C ASP A 257 18.70 9.23 -9.07
N ASN A 258 20.00 8.89 -8.92
CA ASN A 258 20.52 7.54 -9.06
C ASN A 258 20.87 6.95 -7.69
N GLN A 259 19.85 6.47 -6.97
CA GLN A 259 20.05 5.82 -5.67
C GLN A 259 20.38 4.33 -5.82
N PRO A 260 21.22 3.75 -4.94
CA PRO A 260 21.44 2.30 -4.91
C PRO A 260 20.12 1.54 -4.71
N TRP A 261 20.05 0.32 -5.26
CA TRP A 261 18.87 -0.52 -5.10
C TRP A 261 18.43 -0.66 -3.64
N GLY A 262 17.13 -0.53 -3.41
CA GLY A 262 16.50 -0.66 -2.09
C GLY A 262 16.77 0.49 -1.10
N ILE A 263 17.63 1.46 -1.46
CA ILE A 263 17.86 2.68 -0.67
C ILE A 263 17.05 3.79 -1.32
N GLN A 264 15.87 4.06 -0.77
CA GLN A 264 15.03 5.15 -1.24
C GLN A 264 15.05 6.30 -0.23
N ILE A 265 15.84 7.33 -0.54
CA ILE A 265 15.77 8.61 0.16
C ILE A 265 14.68 9.41 -0.54
N PRO A 266 13.61 9.82 0.16
CA PRO A 266 12.54 10.61 -0.46
C PRO A 266 13.05 11.92 -1.06
N LYS A 267 12.49 12.31 -2.22
CA LYS A 267 12.84 13.58 -2.89
C LYS A 267 12.52 14.79 -2.00
N TRP A 268 11.50 14.66 -1.17
CA TRP A 268 10.95 15.74 -0.38
C TRP A 268 11.11 15.51 1.13
N ILE A 269 11.07 16.57 1.90
CA ILE A 269 10.93 16.59 3.36
C ILE A 269 9.63 17.33 3.65
N PHE A 270 8.73 16.71 4.40
CA PHE A 270 7.48 17.32 4.85
C PHE A 270 7.76 18.52 5.76
N LEU A 271 6.99 19.58 5.59
CA LEU A 271 7.07 20.80 6.39
C LEU A 271 5.84 20.93 7.28
N GLU A 272 4.66 21.09 6.68
CA GLU A 272 3.40 21.27 7.40
C GLU A 272 2.18 20.97 6.51
N PHE A 273 1.04 20.72 7.13
CA PHE A 273 -0.28 20.94 6.54
C PHE A 273 -0.74 22.34 6.92
N ASN A 274 -1.22 23.13 5.96
CA ASN A 274 -1.72 24.47 6.23
C ASN A 274 -2.63 24.94 5.06
N THR A 275 -3.38 26.02 5.27
CA THR A 275 -4.10 26.72 4.21
C THR A 275 -3.13 27.58 3.37
N ASP A 276 -3.67 28.38 2.47
CA ASP A 276 -2.91 29.38 1.69
C ASP A 276 -2.20 30.46 2.54
N GLN A 277 -2.52 30.54 3.84
CA GLN A 277 -1.84 31.40 4.81
C GLN A 277 -0.44 30.90 5.20
N SER A 278 -0.03 29.72 4.75
CA SER A 278 1.33 29.23 4.94
C SER A 278 2.38 30.21 4.42
N SER A 279 3.47 30.36 5.17
CA SER A 279 4.62 31.15 4.70
C SER A 279 5.28 30.62 3.43
N TYR A 280 4.99 29.37 3.07
CA TYR A 280 5.50 28.68 1.88
C TYR A 280 4.63 28.93 0.62
N SER A 281 3.35 29.32 0.77
CA SER A 281 2.41 29.52 -0.36
C SER A 281 2.96 30.50 -1.42
N LYS A 282 3.69 31.52 -1.01
CA LYS A 282 4.33 32.54 -1.86
C LYS A 282 5.38 32.01 -2.85
N TYR A 283 5.81 30.76 -2.73
CA TYR A 283 6.80 30.17 -3.64
C TYR A 283 6.16 29.49 -4.86
N PHE A 284 4.84 29.35 -4.89
CA PHE A 284 4.11 28.67 -5.96
C PHE A 284 3.38 29.71 -6.85
N GLU A 285 3.51 29.53 -8.16
CA GLU A 285 2.86 30.42 -9.14
C GLU A 285 1.40 30.04 -9.36
N THR A 286 1.06 28.77 -9.12
CA THR A 286 -0.29 28.24 -9.30
C THR A 286 -0.76 27.52 -8.04
N VAL A 287 -2.06 27.53 -7.79
CA VAL A 287 -2.68 26.77 -6.72
C VAL A 287 -2.78 25.30 -7.16
N PRO A 288 -2.30 24.33 -6.34
CA PRO A 288 -2.44 22.91 -6.68
C PRO A 288 -3.91 22.48 -6.77
N GLU A 289 -4.25 21.73 -7.82
CA GLU A 289 -5.57 21.15 -7.97
C GLU A 289 -5.78 19.95 -7.03
N ILE A 290 -7.05 19.64 -6.73
CA ILE A 290 -7.44 18.43 -6.02
C ILE A 290 -7.24 17.17 -6.87
N ALA A 291 -7.16 16.01 -6.23
CA ALA A 291 -7.13 14.72 -6.91
C ALA A 291 -8.48 14.45 -7.61
N THR A 292 -8.41 14.00 -8.86
CA THR A 292 -9.58 13.60 -9.66
C THR A 292 -9.65 12.09 -9.76
N TYR A 293 -10.79 11.49 -9.41
CA TYR A 293 -10.97 10.03 -9.37
C TYR A 293 -11.91 9.53 -10.48
N PHE A 294 -12.63 10.38 -11.15
CA PHE A 294 -13.56 10.07 -12.24
C PHE A 294 -13.57 11.20 -13.26
N ASP A 295 -14.07 10.90 -14.45
CA ASP A 295 -14.30 11.88 -15.48
C ASP A 295 -15.62 12.61 -15.20
N GLU A 296 -15.55 13.91 -14.92
CA GLU A 296 -16.73 14.75 -14.62
C GLU A 296 -17.73 14.79 -15.78
N SER A 297 -17.29 14.51 -17.01
CA SER A 297 -18.18 14.40 -18.18
C SER A 297 -19.05 13.14 -18.15
N ASP A 298 -18.74 12.14 -17.32
CA ASP A 298 -19.47 10.87 -17.20
C ASP A 298 -19.91 10.57 -15.75
N ILE A 299 -20.70 11.47 -15.19
CA ILE A 299 -21.30 11.30 -13.85
C ILE A 299 -22.13 10.02 -13.74
N SER A 300 -22.60 9.46 -14.89
CA SER A 300 -23.36 8.21 -14.89
C SER A 300 -22.61 7.04 -14.26
N LYS A 301 -21.27 7.07 -14.26
CA LYS A 301 -20.42 6.08 -13.59
C LYS A 301 -20.55 6.10 -12.06
N LEU A 302 -21.04 7.18 -11.47
CA LEU A 302 -21.24 7.31 -10.02
C LEU A 302 -22.63 6.84 -9.58
N ILE A 303 -23.51 6.47 -10.51
CA ILE A 303 -24.90 6.07 -10.25
C ILE A 303 -25.08 4.59 -10.61
N PHE A 304 -25.53 3.81 -9.62
CA PHE A 304 -25.79 2.39 -9.81
C PHE A 304 -27.04 2.15 -10.68
N ASP A 305 -26.89 1.41 -11.78
CA ASP A 305 -28.00 1.07 -12.66
C ASP A 305 -28.69 -0.21 -12.20
N THR A 306 -29.87 -0.08 -11.59
CA THR A 306 -30.64 -1.21 -11.07
C THR A 306 -31.24 -2.14 -12.14
N ARG A 307 -31.09 -1.84 -13.44
CA ARG A 307 -31.53 -2.66 -14.57
C ARG A 307 -30.49 -3.69 -14.96
N VAL A 308 -29.22 -3.45 -14.61
CA VAL A 308 -28.11 -4.34 -14.90
C VAL A 308 -28.15 -5.57 -13.98
N LYS A 309 -27.94 -6.76 -14.53
CA LYS A 309 -27.94 -8.02 -13.78
C LYS A 309 -26.71 -8.08 -12.85
N ILE A 310 -26.93 -8.46 -11.59
CA ILE A 310 -25.86 -8.66 -10.60
C ILE A 310 -25.58 -10.17 -10.47
N VAL A 311 -24.30 -10.55 -10.60
CA VAL A 311 -23.82 -11.93 -10.52
C VAL A 311 -22.74 -12.04 -9.45
N PRO A 312 -22.85 -12.94 -8.45
CA PRO A 312 -21.79 -13.17 -7.48
C PRO A 312 -20.62 -13.97 -8.05
N SER A 313 -19.38 -13.57 -7.76
CA SER A 313 -18.17 -14.34 -8.03
C SER A 313 -17.88 -15.32 -6.89
N TRP A 314 -18.56 -16.45 -6.89
CA TRP A 314 -18.58 -17.40 -5.76
C TRP A 314 -17.19 -17.88 -5.33
N GLU A 315 -16.30 -18.12 -6.28
CA GLU A 315 -14.94 -18.56 -5.97
C GLU A 315 -14.18 -17.52 -5.12
N HIS A 316 -14.23 -16.25 -5.52
CA HIS A 316 -13.60 -15.17 -4.80
C HIS A 316 -14.30 -14.88 -3.46
N LEU A 317 -15.61 -14.87 -3.44
CA LEU A 317 -16.41 -14.63 -2.24
C LEU A 317 -16.17 -15.69 -1.16
N ASN A 318 -16.10 -16.98 -1.53
CA ASN A 318 -15.81 -18.06 -0.58
C ASN A 318 -14.39 -17.98 -0.01
N LYS A 319 -13.40 -17.64 -0.83
CA LYS A 319 -12.04 -17.38 -0.35
C LYS A 319 -12.02 -16.19 0.62
N ARG A 320 -12.75 -15.11 0.29
CA ARG A 320 -12.81 -13.90 1.09
C ARG A 320 -13.59 -14.08 2.40
N ARG A 321 -14.67 -14.84 2.42
CA ARG A 321 -15.44 -15.17 3.63
C ARG A 321 -14.57 -15.62 4.80
N LYS A 322 -13.58 -16.48 4.53
CA LYS A 322 -12.65 -17.00 5.53
C LYS A 322 -11.61 -15.98 6.00
N ARG A 323 -11.40 -14.91 5.24
CA ARG A 323 -10.32 -13.93 5.46
C ARG A 323 -10.78 -12.56 5.92
N VAL A 324 -12.08 -12.24 5.73
CA VAL A 324 -12.63 -10.96 6.17
C VAL A 324 -12.58 -10.89 7.71
N ASN A 325 -12.12 -9.77 8.25
CA ASN A 325 -12.05 -9.58 9.70
C ASN A 325 -13.45 -9.28 10.28
N SER A 326 -14.34 -10.26 10.19
CA SER A 326 -15.71 -10.25 10.73
C SER A 326 -16.08 -11.64 11.21
N THR A 327 -16.10 -11.83 12.53
CA THR A 327 -16.44 -13.12 13.16
C THR A 327 -17.84 -13.61 12.74
N ALA A 328 -18.80 -12.70 12.57
CA ALA A 328 -20.14 -13.02 12.13
C ALA A 328 -20.15 -13.68 10.73
N ILE A 329 -19.31 -13.18 9.80
CA ILE A 329 -19.22 -13.74 8.44
C ILE A 329 -18.37 -15.00 8.41
N GLN A 330 -17.28 -15.06 9.17
CA GLN A 330 -16.39 -16.22 9.23
C GLN A 330 -17.11 -17.47 9.76
N ASN A 331 -18.04 -17.29 10.70
CA ASN A 331 -18.80 -18.38 11.33
C ASN A 331 -19.99 -18.88 10.50
N MET A 332 -20.35 -18.21 9.40
CA MET A 332 -21.40 -18.70 8.49
C MET A 332 -20.91 -19.96 7.78
N SER A 333 -21.80 -20.94 7.61
CA SER A 333 -21.61 -22.02 6.64
C SER A 333 -21.57 -21.46 5.22
N GLU A 334 -21.18 -22.26 4.24
CA GLU A 334 -21.16 -21.82 2.84
C GLU A 334 -22.56 -21.47 2.34
N ASP A 335 -23.57 -22.29 2.70
CA ASP A 335 -24.95 -22.07 2.28
C ASP A 335 -25.56 -20.83 2.96
N GLU A 336 -25.33 -20.65 4.27
CA GLU A 336 -25.75 -19.44 4.98
C GLU A 336 -25.14 -18.17 4.38
N PHE A 337 -23.89 -18.23 3.99
CA PHE A 337 -23.21 -17.10 3.35
C PHE A 337 -23.77 -16.84 1.94
N ARG A 338 -24.04 -17.88 1.14
CA ARG A 338 -24.71 -17.74 -0.17
C ARG A 338 -26.07 -17.10 -0.02
N ASP A 339 -26.89 -17.60 0.90
CA ASP A 339 -28.22 -17.05 1.19
C ASP A 339 -28.12 -15.57 1.62
N ALA A 340 -27.15 -15.22 2.49
CA ALA A 340 -26.95 -13.84 2.94
C ALA A 340 -26.57 -12.90 1.78
N ILE A 341 -25.73 -13.34 0.85
CA ILE A 341 -25.36 -12.57 -0.35
C ILE A 341 -26.58 -12.37 -1.26
N GLU A 342 -27.33 -13.43 -1.58
CA GLU A 342 -28.52 -13.36 -2.47
C GLU A 342 -29.65 -12.51 -1.88
N ASP A 343 -29.93 -12.68 -0.57
CA ASP A 343 -30.89 -11.84 0.16
C ASP A 343 -30.47 -10.37 0.16
N SER A 344 -29.19 -10.10 0.47
CA SER A 344 -28.67 -8.73 0.51
C SER A 344 -28.64 -8.06 -0.86
N LYS A 345 -28.31 -8.81 -1.94
CA LYS A 345 -28.41 -8.37 -3.32
C LYS A 345 -29.83 -7.91 -3.67
N THR A 346 -30.81 -8.79 -3.36
CA THR A 346 -32.22 -8.49 -3.63
C THR A 346 -32.71 -7.26 -2.86
N MET A 347 -32.30 -7.14 -1.59
CA MET A 347 -32.65 -5.99 -0.77
C MET A 347 -31.95 -4.71 -1.21
N ALA A 348 -30.68 -4.79 -1.60
CA ALA A 348 -29.93 -3.65 -2.10
C ALA A 348 -30.63 -3.00 -3.30
N ILE A 349 -31.06 -3.80 -4.28
CA ILE A 349 -31.83 -3.29 -5.44
C ILE A 349 -33.11 -2.57 -4.99
N LYS A 350 -33.85 -3.12 -4.05
CA LYS A 350 -35.08 -2.48 -3.53
C LYS A 350 -34.79 -1.18 -2.80
N ARG A 351 -33.66 -1.08 -2.08
CA ARG A 351 -33.23 0.12 -1.39
C ARG A 351 -32.73 1.19 -2.36
N ILE A 352 -31.88 0.80 -3.33
CA ILE A 352 -31.34 1.70 -4.34
C ILE A 352 -32.45 2.35 -5.17
N LYS A 353 -33.51 1.60 -5.51
CA LYS A 353 -34.69 2.14 -6.22
C LYS A 353 -35.42 3.23 -5.43
N ARG A 354 -35.33 3.25 -4.10
CA ARG A 354 -35.94 4.27 -3.23
C ARG A 354 -34.96 5.39 -2.85
N ASN A 355 -33.68 5.00 -2.68
CA ASN A 355 -32.60 5.94 -2.37
C ASN A 355 -31.34 5.50 -3.13
N TYR A 356 -31.02 6.16 -4.21
CA TYR A 356 -29.86 5.84 -5.06
C TYR A 356 -28.53 5.89 -4.30
N LYS A 357 -28.44 6.70 -3.23
CA LYS A 357 -27.26 6.80 -2.36
C LYS A 357 -26.95 5.54 -1.57
N THR A 358 -27.86 4.54 -1.53
CA THR A 358 -27.59 3.24 -0.90
C THR A 358 -26.42 2.51 -1.57
N ALA A 359 -26.24 2.65 -2.89
CA ALA A 359 -25.04 2.20 -3.58
C ALA A 359 -24.01 3.33 -3.53
N ILE A 360 -22.98 3.14 -2.71
CA ILE A 360 -21.94 4.15 -2.50
C ILE A 360 -20.82 3.92 -3.50
N PRO A 361 -20.54 4.87 -4.42
CA PRO A 361 -19.41 4.73 -5.31
C PRO A 361 -18.10 4.85 -4.52
N HIS A 362 -17.11 4.06 -4.92
CA HIS A 362 -15.76 4.16 -4.41
C HIS A 362 -14.74 3.94 -5.53
N PHE A 363 -13.55 4.51 -5.36
CA PHE A 363 -12.48 4.36 -6.31
C PHE A 363 -11.53 3.24 -5.87
N TYR A 364 -11.25 2.29 -6.77
CA TYR A 364 -10.29 1.24 -6.53
C TYR A 364 -9.64 0.77 -7.84
N ASN A 365 -8.31 0.68 -7.87
CA ASN A 365 -7.51 0.20 -9.01
C ASN A 365 -7.83 0.88 -10.37
N GLY A 366 -8.09 2.18 -10.37
CA GLY A 366 -8.36 2.92 -11.59
C GLY A 366 -9.84 3.00 -11.97
N ASP A 367 -10.72 2.23 -11.32
CA ASP A 367 -12.15 2.13 -11.64
C ASP A 367 -13.06 2.60 -10.52
N ILE A 368 -14.25 3.03 -10.89
CA ILE A 368 -15.37 3.25 -9.98
C ILE A 368 -16.10 1.93 -9.78
N GLN A 369 -16.21 1.52 -8.53
CA GLN A 369 -16.99 0.37 -8.09
C GLN A 369 -18.06 0.85 -7.11
N PHE A 370 -18.99 -0.03 -6.74
CA PHE A 370 -20.05 0.30 -5.79
C PHE A 370 -19.98 -0.56 -4.54
N LEU A 371 -20.21 0.09 -3.40
CA LEU A 371 -20.40 -0.57 -2.11
C LEU A 371 -21.88 -0.67 -1.82
N VAL A 372 -22.34 -1.88 -1.52
CA VAL A 372 -23.71 -2.11 -1.07
C VAL A 372 -23.70 -2.97 0.21
N PRO A 373 -24.65 -2.78 1.13
CA PRO A 373 -24.60 -3.46 2.42
C PRO A 373 -24.85 -4.97 2.30
N LEU A 374 -24.02 -5.77 2.93
CA LEU A 374 -24.27 -7.14 3.30
C LEU A 374 -24.92 -7.13 4.69
N CYS A 375 -26.22 -7.45 4.76
CA CYS A 375 -27.00 -7.34 5.98
C CYS A 375 -27.18 -8.68 6.70
N GLU A 376 -27.37 -8.62 7.99
CA GLU A 376 -27.78 -9.78 8.79
C GLU A 376 -29.22 -10.21 8.41
N ARG A 377 -29.46 -11.52 8.29
CA ARG A 377 -30.77 -12.06 7.91
C ARG A 377 -31.86 -11.71 8.93
N LYS A 378 -31.51 -11.66 10.21
CA LYS A 378 -32.42 -11.34 11.32
C LYS A 378 -32.62 -9.84 11.53
N ASP A 379 -31.59 -9.04 11.24
CA ASP A 379 -31.65 -7.58 11.32
C ASP A 379 -31.18 -6.96 10.00
N ARG A 380 -32.15 -6.82 9.09
CA ARG A 380 -31.89 -6.29 7.76
C ARG A 380 -31.54 -4.78 7.74
N GLY A 381 -31.65 -4.11 8.87
CA GLY A 381 -31.20 -2.71 9.05
C GLY A 381 -29.69 -2.61 9.30
N LYS A 382 -29.08 -3.68 9.84
CA LYS A 382 -27.68 -3.70 10.25
C LYS A 382 -26.80 -4.29 9.17
N ALA A 383 -25.85 -3.50 8.67
CA ALA A 383 -24.81 -4.00 7.77
C ALA A 383 -23.73 -4.73 8.57
N LEU A 384 -23.36 -5.93 8.15
CA LEU A 384 -22.24 -6.71 8.69
C LEU A 384 -20.93 -6.37 7.95
N ALA A 385 -21.05 -6.08 6.67
CA ALA A 385 -19.96 -5.77 5.75
C ALA A 385 -20.49 -5.03 4.53
N ALA A 386 -19.62 -4.63 3.63
CA ALA A 386 -19.97 -4.10 2.32
C ALA A 386 -19.62 -5.11 1.23
N MET A 387 -20.56 -5.40 0.34
CA MET A 387 -20.31 -6.09 -0.91
C MET A 387 -19.74 -5.07 -1.92
N VAL A 388 -18.65 -5.42 -2.58
CA VAL A 388 -18.08 -4.64 -3.67
C VAL A 388 -18.66 -5.12 -4.98
N ILE A 389 -19.25 -4.21 -5.73
CA ILE A 389 -19.87 -4.48 -7.03
C ILE A 389 -19.11 -3.72 -8.11
N GLN A 390 -18.53 -4.45 -9.04
CA GLN A 390 -17.84 -3.91 -10.21
C GLN A 390 -18.67 -4.11 -11.48
N LYS A 391 -18.70 -3.12 -12.35
CA LYS A 391 -19.29 -3.26 -13.68
C LYS A 391 -18.28 -3.94 -14.60
N ILE A 392 -18.63 -5.10 -15.11
CA ILE A 392 -17.84 -5.84 -16.10
C ILE A 392 -18.70 -6.02 -17.33
N GLU A 393 -18.34 -5.36 -18.41
CA GLU A 393 -19.12 -5.32 -19.65
C GLU A 393 -20.59 -4.92 -19.42
N GLN A 394 -21.51 -5.89 -19.58
CA GLN A 394 -22.97 -5.69 -19.47
C GLN A 394 -23.57 -6.18 -18.15
N ILE A 395 -22.74 -6.61 -17.20
CA ILE A 395 -23.18 -7.13 -15.90
C ILE A 395 -22.49 -6.39 -14.75
N TYR A 396 -23.09 -6.49 -13.58
CA TYR A 396 -22.44 -6.19 -12.32
C TYR A 396 -21.98 -7.50 -11.67
N GLU A 397 -20.71 -7.55 -11.26
CA GLU A 397 -20.16 -8.69 -10.51
C GLU A 397 -19.93 -8.29 -9.04
N ILE A 398 -20.39 -9.14 -8.10
CA ILE A 398 -19.99 -9.01 -6.70
C ILE A 398 -18.61 -9.69 -6.58
N THR A 399 -17.56 -8.88 -6.57
CA THR A 399 -16.18 -9.37 -6.64
C THR A 399 -15.60 -9.73 -5.28
N THR A 400 -15.99 -9.01 -4.22
CA THR A 400 -15.45 -9.22 -2.87
C THR A 400 -16.35 -8.62 -1.79
N ILE A 401 -15.98 -8.86 -0.53
CA ILE A 401 -16.58 -8.20 0.64
C ILE A 401 -15.51 -7.47 1.44
N LEU A 402 -15.86 -6.32 1.99
CA LEU A 402 -15.01 -5.49 2.84
C LEU A 402 -15.64 -5.32 4.21
N THR A 403 -14.84 -5.15 5.25
CA THR A 403 -15.35 -4.62 6.52
C THR A 403 -15.89 -3.21 6.31
N LEU A 404 -16.76 -2.72 7.19
CA LEU A 404 -17.30 -1.37 7.08
C LEU A 404 -16.19 -0.30 7.13
N ASP A 405 -15.16 -0.51 7.95
CA ASP A 405 -14.00 0.38 8.02
C ASP A 405 -13.23 0.46 6.70
N GLN A 406 -12.98 -0.71 6.06
CA GLN A 406 -12.32 -0.76 4.74
C GLN A 406 -13.18 -0.09 3.65
N ALA A 407 -14.48 -0.33 3.70
CA ALA A 407 -15.43 0.26 2.77
C ALA A 407 -15.48 1.78 2.92
N TYR A 408 -15.50 2.29 4.15
CA TYR A 408 -15.47 3.72 4.43
C TYR A 408 -14.19 4.38 3.89
N ASN A 409 -13.02 3.79 4.17
CA ASN A 409 -11.73 4.28 3.66
C ASN A 409 -11.74 4.44 2.13
N ASN A 410 -12.28 3.45 1.42
CA ASN A 410 -12.31 3.49 -0.04
C ASN A 410 -13.31 4.54 -0.56
N ALA A 411 -14.48 4.64 0.07
CA ALA A 411 -15.51 5.60 -0.33
C ALA A 411 -15.07 7.05 -0.05
N ARG A 412 -14.34 7.27 1.06
CA ARG A 412 -13.90 8.61 1.48
C ARG A 412 -12.97 9.30 0.46
N LEU A 413 -12.31 8.54 -0.40
CA LEU A 413 -11.49 9.11 -1.48
C LEU A 413 -12.31 9.93 -2.47
N LEU A 414 -13.55 9.50 -2.78
CA LEU A 414 -14.45 10.21 -3.68
C LEU A 414 -15.22 11.33 -2.98
N ALA A 415 -15.80 11.00 -1.84
CA ALA A 415 -16.61 11.94 -1.08
C ALA A 415 -16.77 11.41 0.36
N LYS A 416 -17.15 12.29 1.29
CA LYS A 416 -17.61 11.90 2.62
C LYS A 416 -18.88 11.05 2.46
N PRO A 417 -18.86 9.74 2.82
CA PRO A 417 -20.01 8.87 2.62
C PRO A 417 -21.22 9.35 3.43
N ASP A 418 -22.40 9.25 2.83
CA ASP A 418 -23.65 9.47 3.55
C ASP A 418 -23.90 8.32 4.52
N ARG A 419 -24.23 8.62 5.77
CA ARG A 419 -24.16 7.69 6.91
C ARG A 419 -25.38 6.79 7.13
N GLU A 420 -26.18 6.48 6.11
CA GLU A 420 -27.34 5.61 6.33
C GLU A 420 -26.96 4.20 6.83
N TRP A 421 -26.00 3.57 6.19
CA TRP A 421 -25.56 2.20 6.54
C TRP A 421 -24.05 2.04 6.69
N LEU A 422 -23.27 2.87 6.02
CA LEU A 422 -21.80 2.90 6.12
C LEU A 422 -21.40 3.84 7.27
N ASN A 423 -21.74 3.41 8.46
CA ASN A 423 -21.31 4.07 9.68
C ASN A 423 -20.33 3.11 10.38
N PRO A 424 -19.02 3.39 10.25
CA PRO A 424 -17.98 2.49 10.76
C PRO A 424 -17.99 2.41 12.29
#